data_8c79ef44e65517daeb63ff08312838a7
#
_entry.id   8c79ef44e65517daeb63ff08312838a7
#
_cell.length_a   1.000
_cell.length_b   1.000
_cell.length_c   1.000
_cell.angle_alpha   90.00
_cell.angle_beta   90.00
_cell.angle_gamma   90.00
#
_symmetry.space_group_name_H-M   'P 1'
#
loop_
_entity.id
_entity.type
_entity.pdbx_description
1 polymer ?
#
loop_
_entity_poly.entity_id
_entity_poly.type
_entity_poly.pdbx_seq_one_letter_code
_entity_poly.pdbx_strand_id
1 'polypeptide(L)'
;MLYRLGEHEPIIDGNFYVAESATVLGKVRLCNDSSVWFGAVLRGDTELITIGEGSNVQECSVLHTDMGFPLNIGKDVTVGHKVMLHGCTIGDGSLIGINSVILNGAKIGRGCLIGANSLITEGMEVPDGSCLLYTSDAADDQLG
;
A
#
# COMPACT_ATOMS: atom_id res chain seq x y z
N MET A 1 -4.82 -0.10 -16.31
CA MET A 1 -6.16 0.34 -16.75
C MET A 1 -7.16 0.27 -15.59
N LEU A 2 -8.18 1.08 -15.65
CA LEU A 2 -9.24 1.13 -14.65
C LEU A 2 -10.38 0.20 -15.06
N TYR A 3 -10.84 -0.63 -14.11
CA TYR A 3 -11.93 -1.57 -14.39
C TYR A 3 -13.04 -1.45 -13.36
N ARG A 4 -14.26 -1.52 -13.84
CA ARG A 4 -15.45 -1.63 -13.00
C ARG A 4 -15.62 -3.09 -12.56
N LEU A 5 -16.05 -3.27 -11.32
CA LEU A 5 -16.46 -4.57 -10.79
C LEU A 5 -17.89 -4.43 -10.26
N GLY A 6 -18.87 -4.95 -11.01
CA GLY A 6 -20.28 -4.76 -10.67
C GLY A 6 -20.65 -3.28 -10.65
N GLU A 7 -21.11 -2.78 -9.51
CA GLU A 7 -21.47 -1.38 -9.31
C GLU A 7 -20.29 -0.50 -8.89
N HIS A 8 -19.13 -1.11 -8.64
CA HIS A 8 -17.98 -0.40 -8.09
C HIS A 8 -16.99 -0.05 -9.19
N GLU A 9 -16.77 1.23 -9.38
CA GLU A 9 -15.71 1.73 -10.25
C GLU A 9 -14.69 2.49 -9.42
N PRO A 10 -13.41 2.51 -9.86
CA PRO A 10 -12.42 3.33 -9.19
C PRO A 10 -12.84 4.80 -9.13
N ILE A 11 -12.64 5.41 -7.97
CA ILE A 11 -12.93 6.83 -7.71
C ILE A 11 -11.65 7.62 -7.89
N ILE A 12 -11.71 8.66 -8.72
CA ILE A 12 -10.55 9.49 -9.03
C ILE A 12 -10.77 10.89 -8.45
N ASP A 13 -9.85 11.34 -7.60
CA ASP A 13 -9.86 12.69 -7.02
C ASP A 13 -8.66 13.48 -7.56
N GLY A 14 -8.87 14.24 -8.60
CA GLY A 14 -7.84 15.10 -9.18
C GLY A 14 -6.98 14.41 -10.24
N ASN A 15 -5.69 14.75 -10.26
CA ASN A 15 -4.75 14.19 -11.23
C ASN A 15 -4.29 12.80 -10.80
N PHE A 16 -4.03 11.95 -11.78
CA PHE A 16 -3.54 10.61 -11.50
C PHE A 16 -2.79 10.05 -12.70
N TYR A 17 -1.97 9.03 -12.44
CA TYR A 17 -1.37 8.24 -13.50
C TYR A 17 -1.58 6.76 -13.21
N VAL A 18 -2.09 6.03 -14.18
CA VAL A 18 -2.19 4.56 -14.13
C VAL A 18 -1.57 4.02 -15.39
N ALA A 19 -0.50 3.26 -15.27
CA ALA A 19 0.17 2.66 -16.41
C ALA A 19 -0.78 1.73 -17.16
N GLU A 20 -0.61 1.63 -18.47
CA GLU A 20 -1.47 0.80 -19.32
C GLU A 20 -1.52 -0.65 -18.83
N SER A 21 -0.39 -1.21 -18.40
CA SER A 21 -0.32 -2.58 -17.91
C SER A 21 -0.71 -2.75 -16.44
N ALA A 22 -0.94 -1.66 -15.72
CA ALA A 22 -1.43 -1.76 -14.35
C ALA A 22 -2.93 -2.07 -14.36
N THR A 23 -3.40 -2.78 -13.33
CA THR A 23 -4.80 -3.12 -13.17
C THR A 23 -5.34 -2.49 -11.89
N VAL A 24 -6.33 -1.60 -12.03
CA VAL A 24 -7.01 -0.96 -10.90
C VAL A 24 -8.48 -1.33 -11.01
N LEU A 25 -8.96 -2.16 -10.10
CA LEU A 25 -10.25 -2.83 -10.22
C LEU A 25 -11.15 -2.56 -9.02
N GLY A 26 -12.36 -2.07 -9.27
CA GLY A 26 -13.44 -2.02 -8.29
C GLY A 26 -13.30 -0.92 -7.25
N LYS A 27 -13.36 -1.31 -5.97
CA LYS A 27 -13.35 -0.39 -4.82
C LYS A 27 -11.94 0.16 -4.58
N VAL A 28 -11.52 1.09 -5.41
CA VAL A 28 -10.24 1.76 -5.30
C VAL A 28 -10.46 3.26 -5.40
N ARG A 29 -9.82 4.03 -4.52
CA ARG A 29 -9.80 5.49 -4.58
C ARG A 29 -8.38 5.96 -4.83
N LEU A 30 -8.20 6.71 -5.91
CA LEU A 30 -6.94 7.34 -6.26
C LEU A 30 -7.05 8.83 -5.97
N CYS A 31 -6.33 9.29 -4.98
CA CYS A 31 -6.32 10.71 -4.61
C CYS A 31 -5.43 11.52 -5.55
N ASN A 32 -5.48 12.84 -5.42
CA ASN A 32 -4.77 13.75 -6.31
C ASN A 32 -3.27 13.44 -6.38
N ASP A 33 -2.71 13.46 -7.58
CA ASP A 33 -1.29 13.22 -7.87
C ASP A 33 -0.79 11.83 -7.43
N SER A 34 -1.69 10.87 -7.33
CA SER A 34 -1.30 9.47 -7.10
C SER A 34 -0.90 8.79 -8.41
N SER A 35 -0.10 7.73 -8.30
CA SER A 35 0.35 6.99 -9.47
C SER A 35 0.47 5.49 -9.21
N VAL A 36 0.12 4.71 -10.23
CA VAL A 36 0.18 3.25 -10.20
C VAL A 36 0.95 2.79 -11.43
N TRP A 37 2.03 2.07 -11.22
CA TRP A 37 3.01 1.81 -12.25
C TRP A 37 2.86 0.43 -12.90
N PHE A 38 3.70 0.14 -13.90
CA PHE A 38 3.53 -1.00 -14.80
C PHE A 38 3.42 -2.34 -14.07
N GLY A 39 2.43 -3.12 -14.42
CA GLY A 39 2.20 -4.45 -13.87
C GLY A 39 1.64 -4.51 -12.45
N ALA A 40 1.45 -3.36 -11.80
CA ALA A 40 0.84 -3.35 -10.47
C ALA A 40 -0.63 -3.74 -10.53
N VAL A 41 -1.13 -4.40 -9.48
CA VAL A 41 -2.53 -4.84 -9.40
C VAL A 41 -3.14 -4.35 -8.09
N LEU A 42 -4.20 -3.53 -8.20
CA LEU A 42 -5.00 -3.07 -7.08
C LEU A 42 -6.38 -3.70 -7.23
N ARG A 43 -6.65 -4.74 -6.45
CA ARG A 43 -7.90 -5.48 -6.56
C ARG A 43 -8.84 -5.14 -5.40
N GLY A 44 -9.77 -4.22 -5.65
CA GLY A 44 -10.76 -3.77 -4.66
C GLY A 44 -12.07 -4.53 -4.78
N ASP A 45 -12.03 -5.83 -4.51
CA ASP A 45 -13.21 -6.68 -4.61
C ASP A 45 -13.88 -6.98 -3.25
N THR A 46 -13.29 -6.54 -2.16
CA THR A 46 -13.82 -6.74 -0.81
C THR A 46 -13.96 -5.42 -0.07
N GLU A 47 -12.88 -4.87 0.43
CA GLU A 47 -12.86 -3.55 1.09
C GLU A 47 -12.20 -2.50 0.21
N LEU A 48 -12.34 -1.24 0.58
CA LEU A 48 -11.78 -0.11 -0.17
C LEU A 48 -10.25 -0.08 -0.06
N ILE A 49 -9.61 0.18 -1.20
CA ILE A 49 -8.18 0.49 -1.28
C ILE A 49 -8.05 1.98 -1.58
N THR A 50 -7.39 2.73 -0.71
CA THR A 50 -7.17 4.17 -0.90
C THR A 50 -5.69 4.46 -1.10
N ILE A 51 -5.36 5.12 -2.20
CA ILE A 51 -4.02 5.62 -2.48
C ILE A 51 -4.03 7.12 -2.23
N GLY A 52 -3.35 7.57 -1.18
CA GLY A 52 -3.36 8.95 -0.75
C GLY A 52 -2.67 9.91 -1.72
N GLU A 53 -2.87 11.21 -1.49
CA GLU A 53 -2.33 12.27 -2.34
C GLU A 53 -0.81 12.17 -2.45
N GLY A 54 -0.28 12.28 -3.66
CA GLY A 54 1.15 12.25 -3.92
C GLY A 54 1.82 10.91 -3.76
N SER A 55 1.05 9.85 -3.46
CA SER A 55 1.61 8.51 -3.24
C SER A 55 1.75 7.73 -4.53
N ASN A 56 2.70 6.79 -4.54
CA ASN A 56 2.94 5.96 -5.71
C ASN A 56 2.97 4.48 -5.34
N VAL A 57 2.50 3.65 -6.25
CA VAL A 57 2.57 2.19 -6.17
C VAL A 57 3.38 1.73 -7.37
N GLN A 58 4.58 1.25 -7.11
CA GLN A 58 5.54 0.97 -8.17
C GLN A 58 5.33 -0.41 -8.80
N GLU A 59 6.19 -0.72 -9.78
CA GLU A 59 6.01 -1.86 -10.67
C GLU A 59 5.79 -3.19 -9.96
N CYS A 60 4.81 -3.93 -10.44
CA CYS A 60 4.50 -5.31 -10.04
C CYS A 60 4.08 -5.48 -8.59
N SER A 61 3.71 -4.39 -7.91
CA SER A 61 3.15 -4.49 -6.57
C SER A 61 1.71 -4.99 -6.62
N VAL A 62 1.29 -5.68 -5.56
CA VAL A 62 -0.07 -6.22 -5.46
C VAL A 62 -0.72 -5.71 -4.18
N LEU A 63 -1.87 -5.08 -4.31
CA LEU A 63 -2.65 -4.53 -3.21
C LEU A 63 -4.02 -5.20 -3.18
N HIS A 64 -4.36 -5.78 -2.04
CA HIS A 64 -5.62 -6.48 -1.86
C HIS A 64 -6.14 -6.29 -0.43
N THR A 65 -7.34 -6.75 -0.17
CA THR A 65 -8.01 -6.58 1.13
C THR A 65 -8.76 -7.84 1.51
N ASP A 66 -9.05 -7.97 2.79
CA ASP A 66 -10.01 -8.95 3.30
C ASP A 66 -11.16 -8.20 3.97
N MET A 67 -12.26 -8.89 4.21
CA MET A 67 -13.42 -8.35 4.92
C MET A 67 -12.99 -7.81 6.28
N GLY A 68 -13.31 -6.54 6.54
CA GLY A 68 -12.94 -5.86 7.79
C GLY A 68 -11.53 -5.25 7.79
N PHE A 69 -10.75 -5.43 6.72
CA PHE A 69 -9.40 -4.91 6.62
C PHE A 69 -9.22 -4.07 5.34
N PRO A 70 -9.73 -2.82 5.34
CA PRO A 70 -9.45 -1.92 4.22
C PRO A 70 -7.96 -1.60 4.14
N LEU A 71 -7.51 -1.17 2.96
CA LEU A 71 -6.12 -0.81 2.74
C LEU A 71 -6.03 0.70 2.57
N ASN A 72 -5.33 1.36 3.48
CA ASN A 72 -5.21 2.81 3.47
C ASN A 72 -3.75 3.23 3.34
N ILE A 73 -3.41 3.86 2.24
CA ILE A 73 -2.09 4.46 2.02
C ILE A 73 -2.25 5.96 2.17
N GLY A 74 -1.48 6.55 3.06
CA GLY A 74 -1.51 7.98 3.35
C GLY A 74 -0.92 8.83 2.22
N LYS A 75 -0.56 10.09 2.56
CA LYS A 75 0.01 11.04 1.61
C LYS A 75 1.51 10.83 1.45
N ASP A 76 2.00 11.07 0.23
CA ASP A 76 3.43 11.06 -0.07
C ASP A 76 4.13 9.77 0.34
N VAL A 77 3.44 8.66 0.20
CA VAL A 77 3.97 7.32 0.49
C VAL A 77 4.58 6.75 -0.78
N THR A 78 5.75 6.13 -0.62
CA THR A 78 6.39 5.37 -1.69
C THR A 78 6.23 3.89 -1.41
N VAL A 79 5.52 3.20 -2.29
CA VAL A 79 5.42 1.74 -2.28
C VAL A 79 6.36 1.21 -3.36
N GLY A 80 7.44 0.58 -2.95
CA GLY A 80 8.47 0.09 -3.86
C GLY A 80 7.99 -1.03 -4.78
N HIS A 81 8.92 -1.52 -5.59
CA HIS A 81 8.62 -2.57 -6.58
C HIS A 81 8.29 -3.91 -5.90
N LYS A 82 7.37 -4.67 -6.46
CA LYS A 82 7.03 -6.03 -6.01
C LYS A 82 6.64 -6.10 -4.53
N VAL A 83 5.98 -5.08 -4.04
CA VAL A 83 5.50 -5.05 -2.66
C VAL A 83 4.11 -5.70 -2.60
N MET A 84 3.87 -6.49 -1.55
CA MET A 84 2.55 -7.03 -1.26
C MET A 84 1.96 -6.31 -0.05
N LEU A 85 0.90 -5.54 -0.26
CA LEU A 85 0.14 -4.91 0.81
C LEU A 85 -1.24 -5.55 0.89
N HIS A 86 -1.60 -6.03 2.06
CA HIS A 86 -2.86 -6.72 2.25
C HIS A 86 -3.58 -6.22 3.49
N GLY A 87 -4.62 -5.39 3.29
CA GLY A 87 -5.49 -4.94 4.38
C GLY A 87 -4.79 -4.19 5.50
N CYS A 88 -3.82 -3.33 5.16
CA CYS A 88 -3.00 -2.63 6.13
C CYS A 88 -3.12 -1.10 5.99
N THR A 89 -2.51 -0.37 6.92
CA THR A 89 -2.48 1.09 6.90
C THR A 89 -1.03 1.57 6.87
N ILE A 90 -0.74 2.47 5.93
CA ILE A 90 0.59 3.07 5.78
C ILE A 90 0.48 4.57 6.04
N GLY A 91 1.18 5.05 7.05
CA GLY A 91 1.18 6.46 7.42
C GLY A 91 1.90 7.36 6.42
N ASP A 92 1.58 8.65 6.49
CA ASP A 92 2.09 9.66 5.55
C ASP A 92 3.62 9.67 5.50
N GLY A 93 4.16 9.83 4.31
CA GLY A 93 5.60 10.01 4.09
C GLY A 93 6.45 8.76 4.27
N SER A 94 5.84 7.60 4.50
CA SER A 94 6.59 6.35 4.70
C SER A 94 7.06 5.78 3.37
N LEU A 95 8.13 4.99 3.44
CA LEU A 95 8.68 4.27 2.30
C LEU A 95 8.64 2.77 2.59
N ILE A 96 7.99 2.03 1.71
CA ILE A 96 7.93 0.57 1.80
C ILE A 96 8.92 0.00 0.78
N GLY A 97 9.95 -0.63 1.29
CA GLY A 97 11.05 -1.13 0.47
C GLY A 97 10.64 -2.29 -0.44
N ILE A 98 11.45 -2.50 -1.47
CA ILE A 98 11.24 -3.50 -2.52
C ILE A 98 10.96 -4.87 -1.93
N ASN A 99 9.95 -5.55 -2.48
CA ASN A 99 9.61 -6.94 -2.15
C ASN A 99 9.20 -7.18 -0.70
N SER A 100 8.74 -6.13 -0.01
CA SER A 100 8.21 -6.25 1.35
C SER A 100 6.78 -6.80 1.33
N VAL A 101 6.38 -7.44 2.43
CA VAL A 101 5.04 -7.98 2.62
C VAL A 101 4.46 -7.40 3.92
N ILE A 102 3.30 -6.77 3.83
CA ILE A 102 2.60 -6.19 4.99
C ILE A 102 1.18 -6.74 5.02
N LEU A 103 0.81 -7.37 6.12
CA LEU A 103 -0.42 -8.17 6.22
C LEU A 103 -1.55 -7.48 6.98
N ASN A 104 -2.72 -8.14 7.02
CA ASN A 104 -3.96 -7.58 7.54
C ASN A 104 -3.83 -6.93 8.91
N GLY A 105 -4.37 -5.72 9.02
CA GLY A 105 -4.44 -4.99 10.28
C GLY A 105 -3.12 -4.39 10.75
N ALA A 106 -2.03 -4.60 10.02
CA ALA A 106 -0.77 -3.95 10.35
C ALA A 106 -0.87 -2.45 10.14
N LYS A 107 -0.21 -1.68 10.99
CA LYS A 107 -0.22 -0.22 10.94
C LYS A 107 1.21 0.29 10.93
N ILE A 108 1.61 0.85 9.81
CA ILE A 108 2.90 1.53 9.67
C ILE A 108 2.65 3.00 9.95
N GLY A 109 3.39 3.57 10.89
CA GLY A 109 3.27 4.97 11.26
C GLY A 109 3.75 5.91 10.15
N ARG A 110 3.79 7.21 10.48
CA ARG A 110 4.25 8.24 9.54
C ARG A 110 5.77 8.28 9.48
N GLY A 111 6.29 8.60 8.31
CA GLY A 111 7.73 8.79 8.13
C GLY A 111 8.58 7.56 8.42
N CYS A 112 8.02 6.37 8.26
CA CYS A 112 8.74 5.12 8.48
C CYS A 112 9.52 4.69 7.24
N LEU A 113 10.63 4.00 7.48
CA LEU A 113 11.37 3.31 6.43
C LEU A 113 11.28 1.81 6.69
N ILE A 114 10.61 1.10 5.79
CA ILE A 114 10.53 -0.36 5.83
C ILE A 114 11.53 -0.88 4.81
N GLY A 115 12.58 -1.55 5.25
CA GLY A 115 13.63 -2.03 4.38
C GLY A 115 13.14 -3.12 3.41
N ALA A 116 13.89 -3.32 2.34
CA ALA A 116 13.56 -4.33 1.33
C ALA A 116 13.44 -5.73 1.95
N ASN A 117 12.54 -6.55 1.42
CA ASN A 117 12.30 -7.92 1.88
C ASN A 117 11.82 -8.04 3.32
N SER A 118 11.22 -6.98 3.88
CA SER A 118 10.67 -7.04 5.23
C SER A 118 9.32 -7.77 5.25
N LEU A 119 9.07 -8.48 6.34
CA LEU A 119 7.78 -9.09 6.60
C LEU A 119 7.15 -8.41 7.83
N ILE A 120 6.02 -7.74 7.63
CA ILE A 120 5.24 -7.15 8.70
C ILE A 120 4.00 -8.00 8.88
N THR A 121 3.92 -8.69 10.00
CA THR A 121 2.85 -9.67 10.27
C THR A 121 1.54 -8.97 10.64
N GLU A 122 0.47 -9.76 10.66
CA GLU A 122 -0.88 -9.25 10.95
C GLU A 122 -0.93 -8.50 12.28
N GLY A 123 -1.58 -7.34 12.27
CA GLY A 123 -1.81 -6.53 13.46
C GLY A 123 -0.57 -5.87 14.06
N MET A 124 0.59 -6.01 13.45
CA MET A 124 1.81 -5.38 13.95
C MET A 124 1.71 -3.86 13.83
N GLU A 125 2.12 -3.15 14.86
CA GLU A 125 2.17 -1.68 14.85
C GLU A 125 3.62 -1.23 14.82
N VAL A 126 3.93 -0.37 13.86
CA VAL A 126 5.26 0.22 13.67
C VAL A 126 5.14 1.70 13.97
N PRO A 127 5.77 2.20 15.06
CA PRO A 127 5.64 3.60 15.47
C PRO A 127 6.17 4.58 14.42
N ASP A 128 5.66 5.82 14.49
CA ASP A 128 6.12 6.90 13.61
C ASP A 128 7.65 7.03 13.63
N GLY A 129 8.23 7.27 12.46
CA GLY A 129 9.66 7.50 12.32
C GLY A 129 10.54 6.27 12.48
N SER A 130 9.97 5.07 12.52
CA SER A 130 10.73 3.83 12.68
C SER A 130 11.50 3.48 11.39
N CYS A 131 12.61 2.78 11.57
CA CYS A 131 13.38 2.21 10.48
C CYS A 131 13.52 0.71 10.71
N LEU A 132 12.82 -0.08 9.91
CA LEU A 132 12.88 -1.55 9.97
C LEU A 132 13.69 -2.04 8.78
N LEU A 133 14.71 -2.83 9.04
CA LEU A 133 15.65 -3.27 7.99
C LEU A 133 15.47 -4.72 7.58
N TYR A 134 14.63 -5.50 8.32
CA TYR A 134 14.49 -6.93 8.07
C TYR A 134 13.07 -7.41 8.33
N THR A 135 12.97 -8.60 8.92
CA THR A 135 11.74 -9.28 9.29
C THR A 135 11.20 -8.74 10.63
N SER A 136 10.08 -9.29 11.06
CA SER A 136 9.47 -8.96 12.35
C SER A 136 10.41 -9.16 13.54
N ASP A 137 11.34 -10.11 13.46
CA ASP A 137 12.32 -10.33 14.55
C ASP A 137 13.25 -9.14 14.70
N ALA A 138 13.74 -8.60 13.59
CA ALA A 138 14.57 -7.40 13.60
C ALA A 138 13.79 -6.20 14.10
N ALA A 139 12.48 -6.14 13.82
CA ALA A 139 11.61 -5.08 14.33
C ALA A 139 11.57 -5.10 15.84
N ASP A 140 11.46 -6.29 16.45
CA ASP A 140 11.47 -6.43 17.92
C ASP A 140 12.79 -5.92 18.50
N ASP A 141 13.91 -6.25 17.88
CA ASP A 141 15.21 -5.78 18.31
C ASP A 141 15.33 -4.26 18.29
N GLN A 142 14.75 -3.63 17.26
CA GLN A 142 14.78 -2.17 17.13
C GLN A 142 13.84 -1.47 18.10
N LEU A 143 12.74 -2.11 18.43
CA LEU A 143 11.76 -1.55 19.34
C LEU A 143 12.11 -1.84 20.80
N GLY A 144 12.92 -2.85 21.02
CA GLY A 144 13.41 -3.21 22.34
C GLY A 144 14.58 -2.37 22.76
#